data_8ec2e6e2dafae9ab4b20642cab7e0448
#
_entry.id   8ec2e6e2dafae9ab4b20642cab7e0448
#
_cell.length_a   1.000
_cell.length_b   1.000
_cell.length_c   1.000
_cell.angle_alpha   90.00
_cell.angle_beta   90.00
_cell.angle_gamma   90.00
#
_symmetry.space_group_name_H-M   'P 1'
#
loop_
_entity.id
_entity.type
_entity.pdbx_description
1 polymer ?
#
loop_
_entity_poly.entity_id
_entity_poly.type
_entity_poly.pdbx_seq_one_letter_code
_entity_poly.pdbx_strand_id
1 'polypeptide(L)'
;MARKQKKRQLDSSVYYSFESIDTRNAMLNFVIGSRGNGKTFGAKEKAIRNYLRYGNEFIYLRRYKEELATFSTFFNDIADQFPDYQFRVIGRTAQIRRRCDGDEFPWKTIGYGMVLSVGQQLKGSSYPKVGSIIFDEFIIEKGVIRYLTNEVETFLNFYNTIDRYRDGVKVYFLANAI
;
A
#
# COMPACT_ATOMS: atom_id res chain seq x y z
N MET A 1 16.78 34.30 -2.20
CA MET A 1 15.78 34.01 -3.26
C MET A 1 15.47 32.53 -3.25
N ALA A 2 14.35 32.12 -2.67
CA ALA A 2 13.94 30.72 -2.58
C ALA A 2 13.38 30.25 -3.94
N ARG A 3 14.02 29.28 -4.55
CA ARG A 3 13.55 28.60 -5.76
C ARG A 3 12.25 27.86 -5.41
N LYS A 4 11.10 28.38 -5.86
CA LYS A 4 9.83 27.64 -5.86
C LYS A 4 10.02 26.39 -6.72
N GLN A 5 10.14 25.23 -6.10
CA GLN A 5 10.05 23.96 -6.80
C GLN A 5 8.63 23.84 -7.37
N LYS A 6 8.52 23.82 -8.69
CA LYS A 6 7.29 23.51 -9.40
C LYS A 6 6.86 22.09 -8.97
N LYS A 7 5.72 21.98 -8.27
CA LYS A 7 5.03 20.68 -8.10
C LYS A 7 4.89 20.05 -9.48
N ARG A 8 5.50 18.90 -9.68
CA ARG A 8 5.24 18.07 -10.86
C ARG A 8 3.77 17.64 -10.76
N GLN A 9 2.91 18.34 -11.47
CA GLN A 9 1.53 17.92 -11.66
C GLN A 9 1.61 16.71 -12.57
N LEU A 10 1.34 15.52 -12.00
CA LEU A 10 1.26 14.28 -12.76
C LEU A 10 0.11 14.45 -13.75
N ASP A 11 0.39 14.21 -15.02
CA ASP A 11 -0.62 14.29 -16.08
C ASP A 11 -1.70 13.23 -15.81
N SER A 12 -2.86 13.68 -15.38
CA SER A 12 -4.01 12.82 -15.04
C SER A 12 -4.54 12.02 -16.25
N SER A 13 -4.13 12.37 -17.46
CA SER A 13 -4.44 11.60 -18.68
C SER A 13 -3.59 10.34 -18.82
N VAL A 14 -2.44 10.27 -18.12
CA VAL A 14 -1.47 9.18 -18.20
C VAL A 14 -1.45 8.34 -16.93
N TYR A 15 -1.75 8.94 -15.77
CA TYR A 15 -1.68 8.26 -14.47
C TYR A 15 -3.05 7.91 -13.91
N TYR A 16 -3.12 6.76 -13.28
CA TYR A 16 -4.36 6.23 -12.71
C TYR A 16 -4.86 7.11 -11.55
N SER A 17 -6.12 7.57 -11.61
CA SER A 17 -6.75 8.30 -10.51
C SER A 17 -7.54 7.34 -9.62
N PHE A 18 -7.19 7.29 -8.34
CA PHE A 18 -7.92 6.51 -7.33
C PHE A 18 -9.22 7.20 -6.85
N GLU A 19 -9.44 8.47 -7.17
CA GLU A 19 -10.64 9.20 -6.77
C GLU A 19 -11.92 8.56 -7.31
N SER A 20 -11.92 8.16 -8.59
CA SER A 20 -13.06 7.50 -9.22
C SER A 20 -13.37 6.11 -8.64
N ILE A 21 -12.38 5.42 -8.09
CA ILE A 21 -12.57 4.13 -7.41
C ILE A 21 -13.27 4.33 -6.07
N ASP A 22 -12.88 5.37 -5.35
CA ASP A 22 -13.41 5.66 -4.01
C ASP A 22 -14.88 6.07 -4.01
N THR A 23 -15.35 6.73 -5.07
CA THR A 23 -16.75 7.13 -5.18
C THR A 23 -17.72 5.94 -5.14
N ARG A 24 -17.27 4.74 -5.48
CA ARG A 24 -18.07 3.51 -5.45
C ARG A 24 -18.12 2.84 -4.09
N ASN A 25 -17.27 3.25 -3.15
CA ASN A 25 -17.15 2.71 -1.79
C ASN A 25 -17.07 1.15 -1.72
N ALA A 26 -16.49 0.52 -2.74
CA ALA A 26 -16.37 -0.93 -2.80
C ALA A 26 -15.31 -1.43 -1.81
N MET A 27 -15.55 -2.59 -1.21
CA MET A 27 -14.62 -3.26 -0.32
C MET A 27 -13.44 -3.87 -1.11
N LEU A 28 -13.72 -4.51 -2.25
CA LEU A 28 -12.72 -5.11 -3.13
C LEU A 28 -12.63 -4.30 -4.42
N ASN A 29 -11.46 -3.77 -4.73
CA ASN A 29 -11.20 -2.93 -5.89
C ASN A 29 -10.12 -3.57 -6.76
N PHE A 30 -10.43 -3.84 -8.02
CA PHE A 30 -9.49 -4.41 -8.98
C PHE A 30 -9.01 -3.32 -9.93
N VAL A 31 -7.72 -3.03 -9.90
CA VAL A 31 -7.08 -1.98 -10.67
C VAL A 31 -6.12 -2.61 -11.68
N ILE A 32 -6.62 -2.83 -12.89
CA ILE A 32 -5.89 -3.49 -13.96
C ILE A 32 -5.61 -2.47 -15.07
N GLY A 33 -4.39 -2.43 -15.55
CA GLY A 33 -4.02 -1.50 -16.63
C GLY A 33 -2.58 -1.72 -17.08
N SER A 34 -2.16 -0.99 -18.10
CA SER A 34 -0.81 -1.12 -18.66
C SER A 34 0.28 -0.84 -17.64
N ARG A 35 1.46 -1.41 -17.86
CA ARG A 35 2.64 -1.15 -17.04
C ARG A 35 3.01 0.33 -17.13
N GLY A 36 3.43 0.93 -16.02
CA GLY A 36 3.85 2.34 -15.98
C GLY A 36 2.72 3.35 -15.77
N ASN A 37 1.44 2.97 -15.72
CA ASN A 37 0.31 3.88 -15.53
C ASN A 37 0.15 4.40 -14.08
N GLY A 38 1.15 4.22 -13.22
CA GLY A 38 1.14 4.77 -11.87
C GLY A 38 0.17 4.10 -10.89
N LYS A 39 -0.33 2.89 -11.15
CA LYS A 39 -1.25 2.17 -10.25
C LYS A 39 -0.69 2.03 -8.83
N THR A 40 0.53 1.49 -8.73
CA THR A 40 1.20 1.31 -7.44
C THR A 40 1.51 2.66 -6.78
N PHE A 41 1.94 3.66 -7.55
CA PHE A 41 2.17 5.02 -7.06
C PHE A 41 0.88 5.64 -6.50
N GLY A 42 -0.23 5.58 -7.24
CA GLY A 42 -1.52 6.10 -6.80
C GLY A 42 -2.06 5.39 -5.54
N ALA A 43 -1.88 4.06 -5.46
CA ALA A 43 -2.25 3.31 -4.26
C ALA A 43 -1.43 3.71 -3.02
N LYS A 44 -0.11 3.93 -3.19
CA LYS A 44 0.77 4.43 -2.13
C LYS A 44 0.36 5.83 -1.68
N GLU A 45 0.15 6.74 -2.62
CA GLU A 45 -0.31 8.11 -2.34
C GLU A 45 -1.61 8.10 -1.54
N LYS A 46 -2.58 7.32 -1.99
CA LYS A 46 -3.86 7.17 -1.30
C LYS A 46 -3.70 6.63 0.13
N ALA A 47 -2.88 5.60 0.31
CA ALA A 47 -2.63 5.02 1.63
C ALA A 47 -2.03 6.05 2.61
N ILE A 48 -1.04 6.83 2.15
CA ILE A 48 -0.43 7.90 2.95
C ILE A 48 -1.46 8.99 3.29
N ARG A 49 -2.25 9.46 2.31
CA ARG A 49 -3.29 10.48 2.54
C ARG A 49 -4.36 9.99 3.52
N ASN A 50 -4.79 8.74 3.42
CA ASN A 50 -5.74 8.13 4.35
C ASN A 50 -5.19 8.07 5.78
N TYR A 51 -3.90 7.74 5.93
CA TYR A 51 -3.27 7.79 7.23
C TYR A 51 -3.22 9.21 7.81
N LEU A 52 -2.80 10.19 7.01
CA LEU A 52 -2.71 11.59 7.45
C LEU A 52 -4.07 12.18 7.81
N ARG A 53 -5.14 11.75 7.14
CA ARG A 53 -6.50 12.28 7.34
C ARG A 53 -7.26 11.55 8.44
N TYR A 54 -7.12 10.23 8.51
CA TYR A 54 -7.98 9.37 9.34
C TYR A 54 -7.21 8.51 10.34
N GLY A 55 -5.88 8.47 10.27
CA GLY A 55 -5.05 7.58 11.08
C GLY A 55 -5.08 6.11 10.63
N ASN A 56 -5.63 5.82 9.44
CA ASN A 56 -5.75 4.46 8.92
C ASN A 56 -4.39 3.96 8.40
N GLU A 57 -3.87 2.91 9.02
CA GLU A 57 -2.67 2.21 8.57
C GLU A 57 -2.97 1.37 7.31
N PHE A 58 -1.94 1.02 6.55
CA PHE A 58 -2.08 0.16 5.38
C PHE A 58 -1.25 -1.12 5.50
N ILE A 59 -1.64 -2.13 4.72
CA ILE A 59 -0.83 -3.30 4.44
C ILE A 59 -0.43 -3.29 2.97
N TYR A 60 0.88 -3.40 2.71
CA TYR A 60 1.42 -3.71 1.39
C TYR A 60 1.65 -5.21 1.33
N LEU A 61 0.81 -5.90 0.56
CA LEU A 61 0.77 -7.35 0.46
C LEU A 61 1.45 -7.83 -0.82
N ARG A 62 2.35 -8.77 -0.68
CA ARG A 62 2.94 -9.51 -1.78
C ARG A 62 2.66 -11.00 -1.59
N ARG A 63 2.78 -11.78 -2.64
CA ARG A 63 2.50 -13.23 -2.58
C ARG A 63 3.57 -13.99 -1.85
N TYR A 64 4.85 -13.74 -2.18
CA TYR A 64 6.00 -14.43 -1.63
C TYR A 64 6.98 -13.47 -0.95
N LYS A 65 7.83 -14.05 -0.08
CA LYS A 65 8.79 -13.28 0.73
C LYS A 65 9.82 -12.53 -0.13
N GLU A 66 10.25 -13.14 -1.21
CA GLU A 66 11.23 -12.59 -2.15
C GLU A 66 10.71 -11.31 -2.81
N GLU A 67 9.43 -11.27 -3.10
CA GLU A 67 8.77 -10.11 -3.72
C GLU A 67 8.65 -8.92 -2.74
N LEU A 68 8.67 -9.18 -1.43
CA LEU A 68 8.62 -8.14 -0.41
C LEU A 68 9.99 -7.47 -0.16
N ALA A 69 11.07 -7.98 -0.75
CA ALA A 69 12.41 -7.42 -0.56
C ALA A 69 12.48 -5.93 -0.95
N THR A 70 11.70 -5.51 -1.94
CA THR A 70 11.60 -4.12 -2.40
C THR A 70 10.82 -3.20 -1.45
N PHE A 71 10.21 -3.73 -0.40
CA PHE A 71 9.45 -2.92 0.55
C PHE A 71 10.33 -1.91 1.31
N SER A 72 11.62 -2.20 1.47
CA SER A 72 12.59 -1.26 2.07
C SER A 72 12.67 0.08 1.32
N THR A 73 12.38 0.08 0.02
CA THR A 73 12.38 1.27 -0.84
C THR A 73 10.98 1.81 -1.16
N PHE A 74 9.96 1.37 -0.40
CA PHE A 74 8.55 1.66 -0.67
C PHE A 74 8.26 3.16 -0.86
N PHE A 75 8.93 4.02 -0.11
CA PHE A 75 8.67 5.46 -0.15
C PHE A 75 9.54 6.25 -1.13
N ASN A 76 10.54 5.64 -1.78
CA ASN A 76 11.52 6.36 -2.58
C ASN A 76 10.92 7.16 -3.74
N ASP A 77 9.85 6.65 -4.34
CA ASP A 77 9.17 7.28 -5.46
C ASP A 77 8.07 8.27 -5.07
N ILE A 78 7.59 8.21 -3.81
CA ILE A 78 6.42 8.97 -3.35
C ILE A 78 6.75 10.04 -2.31
N ALA A 79 7.89 9.95 -1.61
CA ALA A 79 8.23 10.83 -0.48
C ALA A 79 8.19 12.32 -0.86
N ASP A 80 8.59 12.68 -2.06
CA ASP A 80 8.61 14.07 -2.56
C ASP A 80 7.22 14.71 -2.67
N GLN A 81 6.15 13.89 -2.68
CA GLN A 81 4.77 14.39 -2.64
C GLN A 81 4.35 14.88 -1.25
N PHE A 82 5.12 14.52 -0.23
CA PHE A 82 4.84 14.81 1.18
C PHE A 82 6.03 15.51 1.85
N PRO A 83 6.41 16.73 1.43
CA PRO A 83 7.64 17.40 1.87
C PRO A 83 7.68 17.70 3.37
N ASP A 84 6.53 17.78 4.03
CA ASP A 84 6.42 18.03 5.48
C ASP A 84 6.66 16.79 6.33
N TYR A 85 6.92 15.63 5.69
CA TYR A 85 7.06 14.34 6.37
C TYR A 85 8.36 13.63 5.98
N GLN A 86 8.81 12.78 6.87
CA GLN A 86 9.89 11.83 6.64
C GLN A 86 9.32 10.42 6.73
N PHE A 87 9.87 9.53 5.91
CA PHE A 87 9.46 8.13 5.84
C PHE A 87 10.65 7.22 6.04
N ARG A 88 10.41 6.06 6.64
CA ARG A 88 11.38 4.96 6.67
C ARG A 88 10.68 3.61 6.73
N VAL A 89 11.40 2.57 6.40
CA VAL A 89 10.99 1.18 6.60
C VAL A 89 12.01 0.49 7.48
N ILE A 90 11.55 -0.14 8.55
CA ILE A 90 12.38 -0.97 9.44
C ILE A 90 11.80 -2.37 9.44
N GLY A 91 12.53 -3.33 8.87
CA GLY A 91 12.03 -4.68 8.66
C GLY A 91 10.77 -4.69 7.80
N ARG A 92 9.64 -5.01 8.38
CA ARG A 92 8.34 -5.03 7.71
C ARG A 92 7.40 -3.91 8.14
N THR A 93 7.90 -2.93 8.88
CA THR A 93 7.12 -1.81 9.41
C THR A 93 7.49 -0.52 8.68
N ALA A 94 6.51 0.09 8.05
CA ALA A 94 6.59 1.42 7.46
C ALA A 94 6.28 2.47 8.51
N GLN A 95 7.10 3.50 8.60
CA GLN A 95 6.97 4.56 9.59
C GLN A 95 7.02 5.95 8.96
N ILE A 96 6.34 6.88 9.60
CA ILE A 96 6.26 8.30 9.25
C ILE A 96 6.55 9.16 10.47
N ARG A 97 7.18 10.30 10.26
CA ARG A 97 7.20 11.41 11.23
C ARG A 97 7.04 12.75 10.51
N ARG A 98 6.55 13.75 11.22
CA ARG A 98 6.53 15.12 10.72
C ARG A 98 7.96 15.65 10.68
N ARG A 99 8.31 16.36 9.60
CA ARG A 99 9.59 17.06 9.48
C ARG A 99 9.54 18.32 10.31
N CYS A 100 10.54 18.53 11.15
CA CYS A 100 10.74 19.78 11.90
C CYS A 100 12.24 20.08 11.93
N ASP A 101 12.62 21.29 12.38
CA ASP A 101 14.00 21.68 12.58
C ASP A 101 14.56 21.05 13.88
N GLY A 102 14.53 19.73 13.96
CA GLY A 102 14.98 18.92 15.08
C GLY A 102 14.31 17.54 15.13
N ASP A 103 14.87 16.61 15.94
CA ASP A 103 14.39 15.23 16.07
C ASP A 103 13.26 15.07 17.11
N GLU A 104 12.42 16.08 17.30
CA GLU A 104 11.44 16.13 18.40
C GLU A 104 10.20 15.27 18.15
N PHE A 105 9.83 14.98 16.88
CA PHE A 105 8.66 14.17 16.59
C PHE A 105 8.99 12.68 16.55
N PRO A 106 8.23 11.84 17.31
CA PRO A 106 8.44 10.41 17.29
C PRO A 106 8.02 9.79 15.96
N TRP A 107 8.70 8.70 15.57
CA TRP A 107 8.26 7.87 14.49
C TRP A 107 6.96 7.15 14.84
N LYS A 108 6.00 7.16 13.92
CA LYS A 108 4.72 6.46 14.05
C LYS A 108 4.60 5.42 12.95
N THR A 109 4.00 4.30 13.26
CA THR A 109 3.67 3.28 12.26
C THR A 109 2.59 3.81 11.33
N ILE A 110 2.82 3.68 10.03
CA ILE A 110 1.85 4.03 8.99
C ILE A 110 1.36 2.78 8.24
N GLY A 111 2.13 1.70 8.24
CA GLY A 111 1.74 0.48 7.56
C GLY A 111 2.73 -0.66 7.73
N TYR A 112 2.42 -1.76 7.06
CA TYR A 112 3.16 -3.02 7.16
C TYR A 112 3.37 -3.66 5.80
N GLY A 113 4.54 -4.26 5.59
CA GLY A 113 4.80 -5.18 4.49
C GLY A 113 4.48 -6.60 4.92
N MET A 114 3.57 -7.26 4.21
CA MET A 114 3.15 -8.62 4.56
C MET A 114 3.22 -9.56 3.35
N VAL A 115 3.26 -10.85 3.63
CA VAL A 115 3.40 -11.91 2.65
C VAL A 115 2.23 -12.89 2.78
N LEU A 116 1.52 -13.12 1.68
CA LEU A 116 0.34 -13.97 1.67
C LEU A 116 0.66 -15.43 1.97
N SER A 117 1.78 -15.96 1.45
CA SER A 117 2.20 -17.37 1.66
C SER A 117 2.43 -17.74 3.13
N VAL A 118 2.63 -16.74 4.01
CA VAL A 118 2.77 -16.95 5.46
C VAL A 118 1.63 -16.32 6.26
N GLY A 119 0.55 -15.94 5.60
CA GLY A 119 -0.59 -15.24 6.20
C GLY A 119 -1.24 -16.00 7.38
N GLN A 120 -1.18 -17.34 7.39
CA GLN A 120 -1.68 -18.15 8.50
C GLN A 120 -0.93 -17.92 9.81
N GLN A 121 0.34 -17.48 9.77
CA GLN A 121 1.12 -17.16 10.97
C GLN A 121 0.64 -15.88 11.66
N LEU A 122 -0.23 -15.09 11.02
CA LEU A 122 -0.84 -13.89 11.60
C LEU A 122 -2.03 -14.19 12.51
N LYS A 123 -2.46 -15.45 12.60
CA LYS A 123 -3.53 -15.86 13.51
C LYS A 123 -3.16 -15.47 14.95
N GLY A 124 -4.01 -14.70 15.59
CA GLY A 124 -3.76 -14.15 16.94
C GLY A 124 -3.21 -12.71 16.95
N SER A 125 -2.64 -12.21 15.86
CA SER A 125 -2.22 -10.80 15.75
C SER A 125 -3.43 -9.88 15.54
N SER A 126 -3.32 -8.62 15.97
CA SER A 126 -4.38 -7.62 15.81
C SER A 126 -3.84 -6.38 15.11
N TYR A 127 -4.59 -5.92 14.11
CA TYR A 127 -4.26 -4.73 13.31
C TYR A 127 -5.45 -3.75 13.27
N PRO A 128 -5.86 -3.21 14.42
CA PRO A 128 -7.13 -2.46 14.54
C PRO A 128 -7.15 -1.14 13.76
N LYS A 129 -5.99 -0.60 13.43
CA LYS A 129 -5.86 0.66 12.68
C LYS A 129 -5.73 0.46 11.17
N VAL A 130 -5.59 -0.78 10.70
CA VAL A 130 -5.48 -1.05 9.27
C VAL A 130 -6.83 -0.79 8.60
N GLY A 131 -6.82 0.14 7.64
CA GLY A 131 -8.00 0.50 6.85
C GLY A 131 -7.89 0.09 5.38
N SER A 132 -6.70 -0.31 4.92
CA SER A 132 -6.53 -0.74 3.53
C SER A 132 -5.45 -1.80 3.36
N ILE A 133 -5.64 -2.66 2.34
CA ILE A 133 -4.67 -3.64 1.86
C ILE A 133 -4.39 -3.34 0.39
N ILE A 134 -3.12 -3.17 0.04
CA ILE A 134 -2.65 -3.05 -1.34
C ILE A 134 -2.01 -4.39 -1.70
N PHE A 135 -2.70 -5.19 -2.52
CA PHE A 135 -2.16 -6.44 -3.03
C PHE A 135 -1.58 -6.19 -4.42
N ASP A 136 -0.29 -5.93 -4.46
CA ASP A 136 0.40 -5.59 -5.71
C ASP A 136 0.83 -6.85 -6.47
N GLU A 137 0.72 -6.78 -7.80
CA GLU A 137 0.96 -7.89 -8.73
C GLU A 137 0.12 -9.14 -8.42
N PHE A 138 -1.19 -8.94 -8.15
CA PHE A 138 -2.07 -10.07 -7.86
C PHE A 138 -2.31 -10.99 -9.08
N ILE A 139 -2.21 -10.46 -10.31
CA ILE A 139 -2.13 -11.27 -11.53
C ILE A 139 -0.66 -11.48 -11.87
N ILE A 140 -0.28 -12.74 -12.06
CA ILE A 140 1.10 -13.14 -12.35
C ILE A 140 1.30 -13.12 -13.87
N GLU A 141 2.36 -12.43 -14.32
CA GLU A 141 2.84 -12.57 -15.69
C GLU A 141 3.44 -13.98 -15.91
N LYS A 142 3.19 -14.58 -17.07
CA LYS A 142 3.62 -15.95 -17.35
C LYS A 142 5.14 -16.13 -17.19
N GLY A 143 5.54 -17.15 -16.45
CA GLY A 143 6.87 -17.75 -16.59
C GLY A 143 7.70 -17.98 -15.33
N VAL A 144 7.63 -17.17 -14.26
CA VAL A 144 8.60 -17.25 -13.16
C VAL A 144 7.97 -17.57 -11.82
N ILE A 145 6.80 -17.03 -11.53
CA ILE A 145 6.11 -17.16 -10.25
C ILE A 145 4.82 -17.96 -10.46
N ARG A 146 4.41 -18.74 -9.47
CA ARG A 146 3.14 -19.47 -9.48
C ARG A 146 2.18 -18.89 -8.46
N TYR A 147 0.88 -19.07 -8.68
CA TYR A 147 -0.13 -18.82 -7.65
C TYR A 147 0.05 -19.78 -6.47
N LEU A 148 -0.35 -19.36 -5.29
CA LEU A 148 -0.41 -20.24 -4.13
C LEU A 148 -1.50 -21.31 -4.37
N THR A 149 -1.28 -22.50 -3.86
CA THR A 149 -2.36 -23.50 -3.76
C THR A 149 -3.47 -22.90 -2.89
N ASN A 150 -4.70 -22.90 -3.39
CA ASN A 150 -5.86 -22.28 -2.70
C ASN A 150 -5.66 -20.79 -2.37
N GLU A 151 -5.06 -20.01 -3.28
CA GLU A 151 -4.71 -18.60 -3.05
C GLU A 151 -5.92 -17.74 -2.64
N VAL A 152 -7.08 -17.98 -3.24
CA VAL A 152 -8.31 -17.24 -2.90
C VAL A 152 -8.72 -17.48 -1.46
N GLU A 153 -8.75 -18.74 -1.02
CA GLU A 153 -9.07 -19.10 0.35
C GLU A 153 -8.03 -18.53 1.32
N THR A 154 -6.74 -18.62 0.96
CA THR A 154 -5.64 -18.06 1.75
C THR A 154 -5.80 -16.55 1.91
N PHE A 155 -6.15 -15.85 0.83
CA PHE A 155 -6.41 -14.41 0.88
C PHE A 155 -7.63 -14.06 1.74
N LEU A 156 -8.74 -14.78 1.61
CA LEU A 156 -9.95 -14.53 2.41
C LEU A 156 -9.68 -14.75 3.90
N ASN A 157 -8.93 -15.80 4.25
CA ASN A 157 -8.52 -16.05 5.64
C ASN A 157 -7.59 -14.94 6.17
N PHE A 158 -6.66 -14.45 5.33
CA PHE A 158 -5.81 -13.31 5.64
C PHE A 158 -6.66 -12.05 5.86
N TYR A 159 -7.55 -11.73 4.93
CA TYR A 159 -8.46 -10.59 5.02
C TYR A 159 -9.29 -10.63 6.32
N ASN A 160 -9.92 -11.75 6.62
CA ASN A 160 -10.72 -11.93 7.84
C ASN A 160 -9.88 -11.72 9.12
N THR A 161 -8.61 -12.13 9.10
CA THR A 161 -7.68 -11.90 10.22
C THR A 161 -7.40 -10.41 10.42
N ILE A 162 -7.28 -9.65 9.34
CA ILE A 162 -7.02 -8.20 9.40
C ILE A 162 -8.29 -7.44 9.74
N ASP A 163 -9.40 -7.72 9.06
CA ASP A 163 -10.66 -6.98 9.20
C ASP A 163 -11.37 -7.28 10.51
N ARG A 164 -11.33 -8.51 10.98
CA ARG A 164 -11.97 -8.96 12.23
C ARG A 164 -13.41 -8.49 12.38
N TYR A 165 -14.23 -8.65 11.34
CA TYR A 165 -15.65 -8.27 11.32
C TYR A 165 -15.92 -6.77 11.48
N ARG A 166 -14.94 -5.92 11.16
CA ARG A 166 -15.13 -4.45 11.15
C ARG A 166 -15.85 -3.97 9.88
N ASP A 167 -15.84 -4.79 8.83
CA ASP A 167 -16.41 -4.48 7.50
C ASP A 167 -15.93 -3.15 6.92
N GLY A 168 -14.68 -2.78 7.25
CA GLY A 168 -14.13 -1.47 6.93
C GLY A 168 -12.82 -1.48 6.16
N VAL A 169 -12.14 -2.62 6.07
CA VAL A 169 -10.85 -2.73 5.36
C VAL A 169 -11.09 -2.83 3.87
N LYS A 170 -10.60 -1.86 3.11
CA LYS A 170 -10.66 -1.85 1.65
C LYS A 170 -9.45 -2.55 1.04
N VAL A 171 -9.67 -3.33 -0.01
CA VAL A 171 -8.60 -4.01 -0.73
C VAL A 171 -8.45 -3.44 -2.13
N TYR A 172 -7.21 -3.16 -2.51
CA TYR A 172 -6.81 -2.74 -3.85
C TYR A 172 -5.90 -3.80 -4.45
N PHE A 173 -6.45 -4.57 -5.40
CA PHE A 173 -5.72 -5.55 -6.18
C PHE A 173 -5.13 -4.86 -7.41
N LEU A 174 -3.81 -4.74 -7.47
CA LEU A 174 -3.12 -4.08 -8.57
C LEU A 174 -2.50 -5.10 -9.50
N ALA A 175 -2.73 -4.96 -10.81
CA ALA A 175 -2.12 -5.82 -11.80
C ALA A 175 -1.83 -5.08 -13.12
N ASN A 176 -0.86 -5.62 -13.85
CA ASN A 176 -0.66 -5.25 -15.24
C ASN A 176 -1.68 -6.01 -16.11
N ALA A 177 -2.20 -5.35 -17.14
CA ALA A 177 -2.92 -6.02 -18.21
C ALA A 177 -1.93 -6.92 -18.97
N ILE A 178 -2.31 -8.17 -19.19
CA ILE A 178 -1.53 -9.18 -19.91
C ILE A 178 -1.79 -9.03 -21.40
#